data_0e7d78e238b42879bb7f2987041a3297
#
_entry.id   0e7d78e238b42879bb7f2987041a3297
#
_cell.length_a   1.000
_cell.length_b   1.000
_cell.length_c   1.000
_cell.angle_alpha   90.00
_cell.angle_beta   90.00
_cell.angle_gamma   90.00
#
_symmetry.space_group_name_H-M   'P 1'
#
loop_
_entity.id
_entity.type
_entity.pdbx_description
1 polymer ?
#
loop_
_entity_poly.entity_id
_entity_poly.type
_entity_poly.pdbx_seq_one_letter_code
_entity_poly.pdbx_strand_id
1 'polypeptide(L)'
;MQSFYAERFEREMGCTEPEWLGWLPNAMGDVPWQRGASSAKAAIGTGSFEVQWRTGEPRRIGLATIPRMHMQFVFAGLDDAQRYTFMKRFDLYMQRGGG
;
A
#
# COMPACT_ATOMS: atom_id res chain seq x y z
N MET A 1 1.82 12.06 9.95
CA MET A 1 0.83 10.96 9.79
C MET A 1 -0.45 11.50 9.20
N GLN A 2 -1.01 10.77 8.24
CA GLN A 2 -2.32 11.16 7.70
C GLN A 2 -3.41 10.89 8.71
N SER A 3 -4.39 11.79 8.79
CA SER A 3 -5.57 11.63 9.62
C SER A 3 -6.81 11.25 8.80
N PHE A 4 -6.68 11.23 7.48
CA PHE A 4 -7.78 10.94 6.57
C PHE A 4 -7.26 10.21 5.34
N TYR A 5 -8.01 9.22 4.87
CA TYR A 5 -7.72 8.47 3.64
C TYR A 5 -8.95 8.48 2.76
N ALA A 6 -8.81 8.99 1.55
CA ALA A 6 -9.88 8.98 0.56
C ALA A 6 -10.19 7.54 0.14
N GLU A 7 -11.35 7.34 -0.47
CA GLU A 7 -11.72 6.02 -0.99
C GLU A 7 -10.79 5.58 -2.13
N ARG A 8 -10.20 6.54 -2.83
CA ARG A 8 -9.33 6.26 -3.98
C ARG A 8 -8.17 7.24 -3.96
N PHE A 9 -6.95 6.72 -3.99
CA PHE A 9 -5.78 7.61 -4.04
C PHE A 9 -4.58 6.87 -4.60
N GLU A 10 -3.59 7.63 -5.03
CA GLU A 10 -2.33 7.12 -5.57
C GLU A 10 -1.18 7.50 -4.65
N ARG A 11 -0.12 6.71 -4.74
CA ARG A 11 1.07 6.92 -3.91
C ARG A 11 2.30 6.43 -4.66
N GLU A 12 3.43 7.10 -4.42
CA GLU A 12 4.75 6.61 -4.83
C GLU A 12 5.51 6.16 -3.60
N MET A 13 6.29 5.09 -3.76
CA MET A 13 7.16 4.62 -2.70
C MET A 13 8.56 4.36 -3.25
N GLY A 14 9.59 4.68 -2.45
CA GLY A 14 10.99 4.49 -2.82
C GLY A 14 11.46 3.09 -2.47
N CYS A 15 10.90 2.08 -3.10
CA CYS A 15 11.24 0.70 -2.84
C CYS A 15 11.20 -0.13 -4.13
N THR A 16 11.77 -1.32 -4.07
CA THR A 16 11.67 -2.30 -5.14
C THR A 16 10.43 -3.16 -4.95
N GLU A 17 10.01 -3.86 -6.00
CA GLU A 17 8.88 -4.77 -5.88
C GLU A 17 9.14 -5.92 -4.89
N PRO A 18 10.31 -6.56 -4.88
CA PRO A 18 10.58 -7.57 -3.85
C PRO A 18 10.47 -7.05 -2.41
N GLU A 19 10.92 -5.82 -2.16
CA GLU A 19 10.77 -5.21 -0.85
C GLU A 19 9.29 -5.01 -0.51
N TRP A 20 8.53 -4.44 -1.43
CA TRP A 20 7.09 -4.23 -1.28
C TRP A 20 6.38 -5.55 -0.96
N LEU A 21 6.67 -6.59 -1.74
CA LEU A 21 6.06 -7.91 -1.55
C LEU A 21 6.44 -8.54 -0.20
N GLY A 22 7.64 -8.24 0.29
CA GLY A 22 8.07 -8.73 1.59
C GLY A 22 7.33 -8.06 2.75
N TRP A 23 6.95 -6.79 2.62
CA TRP A 23 6.25 -6.06 3.67
C TRP A 23 4.74 -6.28 3.65
N LEU A 24 4.20 -6.60 2.48
CA LEU A 24 2.76 -6.62 2.24
C LEU A 24 1.98 -7.55 3.18
N PRO A 25 2.41 -8.80 3.45
CA PRO A 25 1.64 -9.67 4.33
C PRO A 25 1.44 -9.10 5.72
N ASN A 26 2.49 -8.52 6.31
CA ASN A 26 2.37 -7.92 7.64
C ASN A 26 1.51 -6.66 7.60
N ALA A 27 1.59 -5.88 6.52
CA ALA A 27 0.77 -4.69 6.37
C ALA A 27 -0.71 -5.05 6.24
N MET A 28 -1.03 -6.13 5.55
CA MET A 28 -2.42 -6.60 5.44
C MET A 28 -2.97 -7.10 6.79
N GLY A 29 -2.12 -7.72 7.60
CA GLY A 29 -2.54 -8.18 8.93
C GLY A 29 -3.43 -9.42 8.85
N ASP A 30 -4.45 -9.46 9.70
CA ASP A 30 -5.29 -10.64 9.88
C ASP A 30 -6.50 -10.68 8.95
N VAL A 31 -6.72 -9.66 8.12
CA VAL A 31 -7.86 -9.66 7.21
C VAL A 31 -7.67 -10.71 6.12
N PRO A 32 -8.74 -11.33 5.64
CA PRO A 32 -8.64 -12.22 4.48
C PRO A 32 -8.20 -11.43 3.26
N TRP A 33 -7.15 -11.89 2.58
CA TRP A 33 -6.67 -11.20 1.40
C TRP A 33 -6.07 -12.16 0.38
N GLN A 34 -6.04 -11.72 -0.86
CA GLN A 34 -5.49 -12.48 -1.99
C GLN A 34 -4.58 -11.59 -2.80
N ARG A 35 -3.58 -12.18 -3.41
CA ARG A 35 -2.62 -11.48 -4.24
C ARG A 35 -2.71 -11.94 -5.69
N GLY A 36 -2.73 -10.98 -6.62
CA GLY A 36 -2.51 -11.22 -8.03
C GLY A 36 -1.08 -10.93 -8.41
N ALA A 37 -0.79 -10.87 -9.72
CA ALA A 37 0.56 -10.59 -10.22
C ALA A 37 1.05 -9.21 -9.78
N SER A 38 0.21 -8.19 -9.86
CA SER A 38 0.56 -6.82 -9.48
C SER A 38 -0.57 -6.13 -8.74
N SER A 39 -1.32 -6.89 -7.96
CA SER A 39 -2.43 -6.38 -7.16
C SER A 39 -2.65 -7.24 -5.93
N ALA A 40 -3.36 -6.68 -4.96
CA ALA A 40 -3.81 -7.41 -3.78
C ALA A 40 -5.17 -6.87 -3.37
N LYS A 41 -6.02 -7.74 -2.86
CA LYS A 41 -7.37 -7.36 -2.45
C LYS A 41 -7.67 -8.00 -1.09
N ALA A 42 -8.26 -7.20 -0.20
CA ALA A 42 -8.62 -7.65 1.15
C ALA A 42 -10.09 -7.40 1.41
N ALA A 43 -10.70 -8.26 2.22
CA ALA A 43 -12.06 -8.06 2.71
C ALA A 43 -11.98 -7.43 4.09
N ILE A 44 -12.67 -6.31 4.29
CA ILE A 44 -12.67 -5.55 5.53
C ILE A 44 -14.12 -5.27 5.91
N GLY A 45 -14.61 -5.91 6.99
CA GLY A 45 -16.02 -5.78 7.34
C GLY A 45 -16.89 -6.20 6.18
N THR A 46 -17.80 -5.30 5.76
CA THR A 46 -18.66 -5.55 4.59
C THR A 46 -18.11 -4.92 3.32
N GLY A 47 -16.94 -4.32 3.39
CA GLY A 47 -16.31 -3.65 2.26
C GLY A 47 -15.01 -4.31 1.84
N SER A 48 -14.22 -3.60 1.06
CA SER A 48 -12.98 -4.13 0.52
C SER A 48 -11.93 -3.04 0.33
N PHE A 49 -10.69 -3.52 0.24
CA PHE A 49 -9.50 -2.73 -0.08
C PHE A 49 -8.78 -3.41 -1.23
N GLU A 50 -8.36 -2.63 -2.20
CA GLU A 50 -7.56 -3.14 -3.31
C GLU A 50 -6.39 -2.20 -3.55
N VAL A 51 -5.22 -2.77 -3.78
CA VAL A 51 -4.03 -2.02 -4.18
C VAL A 51 -3.47 -2.64 -5.46
N GLN A 52 -3.15 -1.78 -6.42
CA GLN A 52 -2.46 -2.17 -7.64
C GLN A 52 -1.13 -1.44 -7.68
N TRP A 53 -0.10 -2.09 -8.18
CA TRP A 53 1.23 -1.48 -8.22
C TRP A 53 1.93 -1.74 -9.53
N ARG A 54 2.86 -0.86 -9.84
CA ARG A 54 3.79 -1.02 -10.96
C ARG A 54 5.12 -0.37 -10.61
N THR A 55 6.18 -0.90 -11.18
CA THR A 55 7.51 -0.31 -11.06
C THR A 55 7.57 0.95 -11.92
N GLY A 56 8.05 2.04 -11.34
CA GLY A 56 8.29 3.28 -12.05
C GLY A 56 9.75 3.45 -12.41
N GLU A 57 10.07 4.56 -13.06
CA GLU A 57 11.46 4.87 -13.35
C GLU A 57 12.19 5.25 -12.08
N PRO A 58 13.40 4.70 -11.85
CA PRO A 58 14.19 5.08 -10.68
C PRO A 58 14.53 6.56 -10.69
N ARG A 59 14.60 7.14 -9.51
CA ARG A 59 15.06 8.52 -9.34
C ARG A 59 16.57 8.53 -9.15
N ARG A 60 17.25 9.40 -9.86
CA ARG A 60 18.69 9.58 -9.70
C ARG A 60 18.97 10.88 -8.96
N ILE A 61 19.74 10.80 -7.87
CA ILE A 61 20.17 11.95 -7.08
C ILE A 61 21.66 11.80 -6.88
N GLY A 62 22.46 12.63 -7.58
CA GLY A 62 23.90 12.49 -7.55
C GLY A 62 24.32 11.13 -8.08
N LEU A 63 25.04 10.35 -7.27
CA LEU A 63 25.48 9.01 -7.61
C LEU A 63 24.50 7.94 -7.13
N ALA A 64 23.44 8.33 -6.43
CA ALA A 64 22.46 7.39 -5.89
C ALA A 64 21.33 7.16 -6.89
N THR A 65 20.88 5.91 -6.96
CA THR A 65 19.69 5.53 -7.73
C THR A 65 18.68 4.97 -6.75
N ILE A 66 17.51 5.63 -6.68
CA ILE A 66 16.44 5.27 -5.74
C ILE A 66 15.32 4.62 -6.54
N PRO A 67 14.98 3.34 -6.27
CA PRO A 67 13.87 2.71 -6.97
C PRO A 67 12.55 3.40 -6.64
N ARG A 68 11.59 3.33 -7.55
CA ARG A 68 10.26 3.90 -7.34
C ARG A 68 9.19 2.91 -7.76
N MET A 69 8.12 2.89 -6.98
CA MET A 69 6.91 2.15 -7.33
C MET A 69 5.71 3.07 -7.25
N HIS A 70 4.76 2.87 -8.13
CA HIS A 70 3.49 3.59 -8.13
C HIS A 70 2.39 2.64 -7.69
N MET A 71 1.59 3.08 -6.74
CA MET A 71 0.47 2.30 -6.22
C MET A 71 -0.83 3.06 -6.36
N GLN A 72 -1.89 2.33 -6.66
CA GLN A 72 -3.24 2.87 -6.64
C GLN A 72 -4.05 2.12 -5.60
N PHE A 73 -4.65 2.86 -4.66
CA PHE A 73 -5.42 2.32 -3.55
C PHE A 73 -6.90 2.60 -3.78
N VAL A 74 -7.74 1.58 -3.61
CA VAL A 74 -9.17 1.71 -3.80
C VAL A 74 -9.89 1.00 -2.66
N PHE A 75 -10.74 1.75 -1.95
CA PHE A 75 -11.64 1.19 -0.95
C PHE A 75 -13.06 1.19 -1.49
N ALA A 76 -13.84 0.20 -1.11
CA ALA A 76 -15.25 0.13 -1.45
C ALA A 76 -16.04 -0.31 -0.22
N GLY A 77 -17.14 0.40 0.08
CA GLY A 77 -18.05 0.03 1.15
C GLY A 77 -17.50 0.26 2.55
N LEU A 78 -16.53 1.16 2.72
CA LEU A 78 -15.94 1.49 4.03
C LEU A 78 -16.11 2.98 4.30
N ASP A 79 -16.39 3.32 5.56
CA ASP A 79 -16.47 4.72 5.99
C ASP A 79 -15.08 5.27 6.33
N ASP A 80 -15.01 6.55 6.68
CA ASP A 80 -13.74 7.23 6.99
C ASP A 80 -12.99 6.54 8.12
N ALA A 81 -13.70 6.13 9.16
CA ALA A 81 -13.08 5.50 10.34
C ALA A 81 -12.48 4.14 9.99
N GLN A 82 -13.18 3.36 9.19
CA GLN A 82 -12.70 2.04 8.76
C GLN A 82 -11.46 2.17 7.88
N ARG A 83 -11.46 3.11 6.93
CA ARG A 83 -10.31 3.36 6.08
C ARG A 83 -9.11 3.82 6.91
N TYR A 84 -9.34 4.72 7.86
CA TYR A 84 -8.27 5.21 8.73
C TYR A 84 -7.66 4.10 9.56
N THR A 85 -8.50 3.27 10.19
CA THR A 85 -8.03 2.18 11.04
C THR A 85 -7.17 1.20 10.25
N PHE A 86 -7.61 0.83 9.06
CA PHE A 86 -6.86 -0.09 8.22
C PHE A 86 -5.54 0.53 7.76
N MET A 87 -5.57 1.75 7.24
CA MET A 87 -4.38 2.40 6.67
C MET A 87 -3.37 2.80 7.74
N LYS A 88 -3.81 3.12 8.94
CA LYS A 88 -2.89 3.43 10.03
C LYS A 88 -1.97 2.23 10.31
N ARG A 89 -2.54 1.04 10.36
CA ARG A 89 -1.76 -0.19 10.53
C ARG A 89 -0.92 -0.47 9.28
N PHE A 90 -1.53 -0.37 8.11
CA PHE A 90 -0.84 -0.62 6.83
C PHE A 90 0.41 0.25 6.71
N ASP A 91 0.27 1.55 6.93
CA ASP A 91 1.38 2.48 6.82
C ASP A 91 2.44 2.25 7.89
N LEU A 92 2.04 1.85 9.08
CA LEU A 92 2.99 1.54 10.13
C LEU A 92 3.95 0.42 9.71
N TYR A 93 3.42 -0.63 9.10
CA TYR A 93 4.26 -1.75 8.65
C TYR A 93 5.08 -1.40 7.42
N MET A 94 4.56 -0.55 6.54
CA MET A 94 5.33 -0.06 5.40
C MET A 94 6.49 0.81 5.84
N GLN A 95 6.29 1.68 6.84
CA GLN A 95 7.35 2.52 7.39
C GLN A 95 8.44 1.68 8.06
N ARG A 96 8.07 0.64 8.79
CA ARG A 96 9.03 -0.26 9.43
C ARG A 96 9.85 -1.02 8.40
N GLY A 97 9.29 -1.27 7.24
CA GLY A 97 10.00 -1.87 6.14
C GLY A 97 10.96 -0.92 5.44
N GLY A 98 10.97 0.37 5.80
CA GLY A 98 11.83 1.37 5.21
C GLY A 98 11.28 1.99 3.93
N GLY A 99 10.02 1.74 3.63
CA GLY A 99 9.38 2.22 2.40
C GLY A 99 8.73 3.58 2.50
#